data_cc0efd3b8ad4968a43e8dc48efeed3c4
#
_entry.id   cc0efd3b8ad4968a43e8dc48efeed3c4
#
_cell.length_a   1.000
_cell.length_b   1.000
_cell.length_c   1.000
_cell.angle_alpha   90.00
_cell.angle_beta   90.00
_cell.angle_gamma   90.00
#
_symmetry.space_group_name_H-M   'P 1'
#
loop_
_entity.id
_entity.type
_entity.pdbx_description
1 polymer ?
#
loop_
_entity_poly.entity_id
_entity_poly.type
_entity_poly.pdbx_seq_one_letter_code
_entity_poly.pdbx_strand_id
1 'polypeptide(L)'
;MSIVRYYTIGAVVRDLRALKELDERLEELGVVPGSLVSLVRRRDERLVSVTLPEARTRKVESGLSRMQWFEFASTFLGVTAVSVLMGAIHLTTGLIVQALMTVAAVVGLVLYHRQPRLEQKLLGMGLPENFAEEWAQAFPDGFALALVTVPAELFDEVQEAFLYEGLETPLAMGRRTVI
;
A
#
# COMPACT_ATOMS: atom_id res chain seq x y z
N MET A 1 0.55 38.67 0.37
CA MET A 1 0.19 37.26 0.37
C MET A 1 1.32 36.49 -0.31
N SER A 2 2.06 35.68 0.44
CA SER A 2 3.14 34.90 -0.13
C SER A 2 2.55 33.55 -0.57
N ILE A 3 2.73 33.19 -1.82
CA ILE A 3 2.29 31.87 -2.34
C ILE A 3 3.43 30.90 -2.05
N VAL A 4 3.25 30.03 -1.08
CA VAL A 4 4.20 28.94 -0.83
C VAL A 4 3.81 27.76 -1.72
N ARG A 5 4.76 27.31 -2.52
CA ARG A 5 4.59 26.12 -3.36
C ARG A 5 5.14 24.93 -2.59
N TYR A 6 4.33 23.87 -2.49
CA TYR A 6 4.74 22.61 -1.93
C TYR A 6 4.86 21.57 -3.02
N TYR A 7 5.83 20.69 -2.88
CA TYR A 7 6.03 19.54 -3.76
C TYR A 7 5.94 18.26 -2.94
N THR A 8 5.27 17.28 -3.48
CA THR A 8 5.26 15.93 -2.90
C THR A 8 6.18 15.06 -3.75
N ILE A 9 7.19 14.50 -3.12
CA ILE A 9 8.14 13.56 -3.72
C ILE A 9 7.81 12.18 -3.20
N GLY A 10 7.82 11.19 -4.07
CA GLY A 10 7.56 9.82 -3.66
C GLY A 10 8.37 8.82 -4.46
N ALA A 11 8.71 7.72 -3.83
CA ALA A 11 9.39 6.60 -4.46
C ALA A 11 8.99 5.26 -3.82
N VAL A 12 9.05 4.20 -4.62
CA VAL A 12 8.86 2.83 -4.12
C VAL A 12 10.13 2.35 -3.44
N VAL A 13 10.00 1.93 -2.20
CA VAL A 13 11.10 1.44 -1.38
C VAL A 13 11.23 -0.07 -1.50
N ARG A 14 12.37 -0.53 -1.99
CA ARG A 14 12.70 -1.95 -2.11
C ARG A 14 13.64 -2.43 -1.00
N ASP A 15 14.37 -1.51 -0.38
CA ASP A 15 15.25 -1.79 0.76
C ASP A 15 14.84 -0.96 1.98
N LEU A 16 14.66 -1.64 3.11
CA LEU A 16 14.31 -0.98 4.37
C LEU A 16 15.45 -0.15 4.95
N ARG A 17 16.70 -0.46 4.61
CA ARG A 17 17.86 0.35 5.02
C ARG A 17 17.81 1.71 4.34
N ALA A 18 17.57 1.73 3.04
CA ALA A 18 17.41 2.96 2.28
C ALA A 18 16.29 3.86 2.85
N LEU A 19 15.21 3.25 3.35
CA LEU A 19 14.12 3.99 3.98
C LEU A 19 14.56 4.66 5.29
N LYS A 20 15.38 3.98 6.11
CA LYS A 20 15.90 4.53 7.36
C LYS A 20 16.92 5.63 7.10
N GLU A 21 17.85 5.40 6.19
CA GLU A 21 18.88 6.36 5.79
C GLU A 21 18.24 7.61 5.16
N LEU A 22 17.17 7.43 4.39
CA LEU A 22 16.37 8.56 3.87
C LEU A 22 15.74 9.38 4.99
N ASP A 23 15.14 8.74 6.01
CA ASP A 23 14.49 9.45 7.12
C ASP A 23 15.49 10.29 7.91
N GLU A 24 16.66 9.71 8.26
CA GLU A 24 17.76 10.40 8.92
C GLU A 24 18.27 11.60 8.08
N ARG A 25 18.37 11.43 6.77
CA ARG A 25 18.83 12.49 5.87
C ARG A 25 17.79 13.61 5.68
N LEU A 26 16.51 13.27 5.68
CA LEU A 26 15.44 14.27 5.67
C LEU A 26 15.44 15.13 6.93
N GLU A 27 15.74 14.55 8.09
CA GLU A 27 15.91 15.31 9.34
C GLU A 27 17.11 16.25 9.28
N GLU A 28 18.24 15.82 8.72
CA GLU A 28 19.43 16.66 8.50
C GLU A 28 19.13 17.86 7.59
N LEU A 29 18.28 17.68 6.58
CA LEU A 29 17.81 18.75 5.70
C LEU A 29 16.77 19.69 6.35
N GLY A 30 16.41 19.44 7.60
CA GLY A 30 15.43 20.25 8.34
C GLY A 30 13.98 19.95 7.97
N VAL A 31 13.71 18.84 7.32
CA VAL A 31 12.35 18.36 7.11
C VAL A 31 11.77 17.94 8.44
N VAL A 32 10.54 18.39 8.74
CA VAL A 32 9.91 18.12 10.03
C VAL A 32 9.80 16.61 10.28
N PRO A 33 10.27 16.11 11.45
CA PRO A 33 10.15 14.70 11.81
C PRO A 33 8.71 14.20 11.67
N GLY A 34 8.54 13.00 11.11
CA GLY A 34 7.22 12.43 10.83
C GLY A 34 6.50 13.01 9.60
N SER A 35 7.17 13.84 8.79
CA SER A 35 6.65 14.28 7.48
C SER A 35 6.69 13.18 6.43
N LEU A 36 7.59 12.20 6.64
CA LEU A 36 7.66 11.01 5.80
C LEU A 36 6.43 10.13 6.03
N VAL A 37 5.63 9.95 5.00
CA VAL A 37 4.47 9.06 5.02
C VAL A 37 4.84 7.78 4.28
N SER A 38 4.83 6.66 5.00
CA SER A 38 5.06 5.35 4.41
C SER A 38 3.74 4.63 4.18
N LEU A 39 3.41 4.37 2.91
CA LEU A 39 2.29 3.51 2.54
C LEU A 39 2.80 2.08 2.48
N VAL A 40 2.26 1.21 3.34
CA VAL A 40 2.76 -0.16 3.49
C VAL A 40 1.64 -1.17 3.35
N ARG A 41 1.98 -2.38 2.87
CA ARG A 41 1.06 -3.50 2.91
C ARG A 41 0.89 -3.99 4.34
N ARG A 42 -0.29 -4.51 4.66
CA ARG A 42 -0.61 -5.03 6.00
C ARG A 42 0.43 -6.04 6.52
N ARG A 43 0.99 -6.89 5.64
CA ARG A 43 2.01 -7.88 6.00
C ARG A 43 3.35 -7.26 6.38
N ASP A 44 3.69 -6.12 5.75
CA ASP A 44 5.00 -5.47 5.87
C ASP A 44 4.96 -4.33 6.92
N GLU A 45 3.77 -3.99 7.44
CA GLU A 45 3.55 -2.90 8.40
C GLU A 45 4.44 -3.00 9.64
N ARG A 46 4.48 -4.19 10.25
CA ARG A 46 5.26 -4.40 11.47
C ARG A 46 6.76 -4.19 11.21
N LEU A 47 7.23 -4.61 10.06
CA LEU A 47 8.63 -4.49 9.67
C LEU A 47 9.01 -3.02 9.48
N VAL A 48 8.19 -2.27 8.74
CA VAL A 48 8.41 -0.84 8.48
C VAL A 48 8.25 -0.01 9.75
N SER A 49 7.24 -0.29 10.59
CA SER A 49 7.01 0.46 11.83
C SER A 49 8.10 0.26 12.90
N VAL A 50 8.80 -0.87 12.87
CA VAL A 50 9.98 -1.10 13.72
C VAL A 50 11.21 -0.34 13.19
N THR A 51 11.31 -0.22 11.86
CA THR A 51 12.43 0.48 11.21
C THR A 51 12.29 2.00 11.33
N LEU A 52 11.05 2.49 11.23
CA LEU A 52 10.71 3.92 11.28
C LEU A 52 9.59 4.19 12.29
N PRO A 53 9.88 4.25 13.59
CA PRO A 53 8.87 4.48 14.62
C PRO A 53 8.21 5.87 14.54
N GLU A 54 8.89 6.86 13.96
CA GLU A 54 8.41 8.24 13.85
C GLU A 54 7.63 8.51 12.55
N ALA A 55 7.84 7.72 11.51
CA ALA A 55 7.15 7.90 10.25
C ALA A 55 5.65 7.55 10.36
N ARG A 56 4.82 8.33 9.68
CA ARG A 56 3.38 8.04 9.57
C ARG A 56 3.15 6.86 8.66
N THR A 57 3.05 5.68 9.22
CA THR A 57 2.76 4.46 8.48
C THR A 57 1.25 4.35 8.19
N ARG A 58 0.87 4.30 6.92
CA ARG A 58 -0.52 4.08 6.49
C ARG A 58 -0.64 2.74 5.78
N LYS A 59 -1.62 1.95 6.22
CA LYS A 59 -1.91 0.65 5.60
C LYS A 59 -2.58 0.84 4.26
N VAL A 60 -2.03 0.16 3.28
CA VAL A 60 -2.63 0.05 1.96
C VAL A 60 -2.82 -1.44 1.65
N GLU A 61 -4.05 -1.83 1.40
CA GLU A 61 -4.32 -3.15 0.90
C GLU A 61 -4.19 -3.11 -0.63
N SER A 62 -3.07 -3.63 -1.11
CA SER A 62 -2.99 -4.08 -2.50
C SER A 62 -3.79 -5.37 -2.57
N GLY A 63 -4.60 -5.55 -3.60
CA GLY A 63 -5.45 -6.73 -3.77
C GLY A 63 -4.84 -8.06 -3.35
N LEU A 64 -5.62 -9.14 -3.36
CA LEU A 64 -5.15 -10.47 -2.99
C LEU A 64 -3.95 -10.85 -3.84
N SER A 65 -2.85 -11.22 -3.18
CA SER A 65 -1.68 -11.75 -3.88
C SER A 65 -2.07 -13.08 -4.58
N ARG A 66 -1.31 -13.47 -5.59
CA ARG A 66 -1.52 -14.74 -6.29
C ARG A 66 -1.54 -15.93 -5.32
N MET A 67 -0.75 -15.85 -4.25
CA MET A 67 -0.70 -16.88 -3.21
C MET A 67 -1.98 -16.91 -2.36
N GLN A 68 -2.53 -15.76 -1.99
CA GLN A 68 -3.80 -15.67 -1.26
C GLN A 68 -4.98 -16.17 -2.11
N TRP A 69 -4.97 -15.91 -3.42
CA TRP A 69 -5.93 -16.51 -4.34
C TRP A 69 -5.84 -18.02 -4.38
N PHE A 70 -4.62 -18.57 -4.39
CA PHE A 70 -4.41 -20.02 -4.35
C PHE A 70 -4.88 -20.62 -3.02
N GLU A 71 -4.57 -20.01 -1.89
CA GLU A 71 -5.04 -20.42 -0.57
C GLU A 71 -6.57 -20.37 -0.47
N PHE A 72 -7.19 -19.31 -0.96
CA PHE A 72 -8.65 -19.20 -1.02
C PHE A 72 -9.27 -20.30 -1.88
N ALA A 73 -8.74 -20.51 -3.09
CA ALA A 73 -9.23 -21.54 -4.00
C ALA A 73 -9.05 -22.95 -3.44
N SER A 74 -7.90 -23.25 -2.84
CA SER A 74 -7.62 -24.56 -2.24
C SER A 74 -8.52 -24.85 -1.02
N THR A 75 -8.74 -23.83 -0.18
CA THR A 75 -9.66 -23.93 0.96
C THR A 75 -11.10 -24.17 0.49
N PHE A 76 -11.55 -23.40 -0.51
CA PHE A 76 -12.89 -23.57 -1.08
C PHE A 76 -13.08 -24.96 -1.68
N LEU A 77 -12.11 -25.47 -2.44
CA LEU A 77 -12.12 -26.82 -3.00
C LEU A 77 -12.15 -27.91 -1.91
N GLY A 78 -11.33 -27.75 -0.86
CA GLY A 78 -11.29 -28.67 0.27
C GLY A 78 -12.62 -28.76 0.98
N VAL A 79 -13.26 -27.64 1.29
CA VAL A 79 -14.57 -27.61 1.93
C VAL A 79 -15.66 -28.18 1.02
N THR A 80 -15.58 -27.91 -0.29
CA THR A 80 -16.51 -28.49 -1.27
C THR A 80 -16.40 -30.02 -1.27
N ALA A 81 -15.19 -30.56 -1.26
CA ALA A 81 -14.97 -32.03 -1.18
C ALA A 81 -15.57 -32.63 0.11
N VAL A 82 -15.35 -31.97 1.26
CA VAL A 82 -15.95 -32.39 2.54
C VAL A 82 -17.47 -32.32 2.49
N SER A 83 -18.04 -31.26 1.90
CA SER A 83 -19.51 -31.10 1.75
C SER A 83 -20.12 -32.23 0.90
N VAL A 84 -19.43 -32.64 -0.17
CA VAL A 84 -19.86 -33.73 -1.03
C VAL A 84 -19.84 -35.09 -0.26
N LEU A 85 -18.77 -35.34 0.50
CA LEU A 85 -18.68 -36.52 1.35
C LEU A 85 -19.77 -36.56 2.42
N MET A 86 -20.02 -35.43 3.08
CA MET A 86 -21.13 -35.32 4.05
C MET A 86 -22.49 -35.50 3.38
N GLY A 87 -22.68 -35.00 2.16
CA GLY A 87 -23.89 -35.19 1.36
C GLY A 87 -24.14 -36.63 0.96
N ALA A 88 -23.10 -37.42 0.80
CA ALA A 88 -23.22 -38.89 0.56
C ALA A 88 -23.79 -39.65 1.77
N ILE A 89 -23.56 -39.14 3.00
CA ILE A 89 -24.07 -39.72 4.25
C ILE A 89 -25.42 -39.09 4.62
N HIS A 90 -25.49 -37.74 4.56
CA HIS A 90 -26.66 -36.94 4.87
C HIS A 90 -26.80 -35.79 3.86
N LEU A 91 -27.66 -36.00 2.86
CA LEU A 91 -27.85 -35.05 1.75
C LEU A 91 -28.14 -33.63 2.24
N THR A 92 -29.04 -33.50 3.21
CA THR A 92 -29.45 -32.18 3.76
C THR A 92 -28.28 -31.44 4.41
N THR A 93 -27.45 -32.16 5.17
CA THR A 93 -26.29 -31.56 5.85
C THR A 93 -25.23 -31.08 4.84
N GLY A 94 -24.94 -31.92 3.83
CA GLY A 94 -24.01 -31.53 2.76
C GLY A 94 -24.48 -30.30 1.98
N LEU A 95 -25.76 -30.21 1.66
CA LEU A 95 -26.34 -29.06 0.97
C LEU A 95 -26.28 -27.76 1.81
N ILE A 96 -26.58 -27.86 3.11
CA ILE A 96 -26.50 -26.68 4.02
C ILE A 96 -25.07 -26.18 4.12
N VAL A 97 -24.08 -27.05 4.32
CA VAL A 97 -22.68 -26.68 4.42
C VAL A 97 -22.20 -26.03 3.11
N GLN A 98 -22.56 -26.61 1.97
CA GLN A 98 -22.18 -26.06 0.66
C GLN A 98 -22.83 -24.68 0.41
N ALA A 99 -24.11 -24.50 0.77
CA ALA A 99 -24.80 -23.23 0.64
C ALA A 99 -24.16 -22.14 1.51
N LEU A 100 -23.84 -22.44 2.76
CA LEU A 100 -23.17 -21.49 3.67
C LEU A 100 -21.80 -21.08 3.15
N MET A 101 -21.02 -22.03 2.65
CA MET A 101 -19.68 -21.75 2.10
C MET A 101 -19.76 -20.93 0.81
N THR A 102 -20.71 -21.22 -0.05
CA THR A 102 -20.93 -20.42 -1.28
C THR A 102 -21.31 -18.98 -0.93
N VAL A 103 -22.22 -18.78 0.03
CA VAL A 103 -22.59 -17.45 0.51
C VAL A 103 -21.38 -16.73 1.10
N ALA A 104 -20.61 -17.38 1.96
CA ALA A 104 -19.41 -16.80 2.56
C ALA A 104 -18.36 -16.42 1.50
N ALA A 105 -18.15 -17.26 0.48
CA ALA A 105 -17.25 -16.96 -0.63
C ALA A 105 -17.72 -15.76 -1.46
N VAL A 106 -19.01 -15.69 -1.80
CA VAL A 106 -19.59 -14.55 -2.54
C VAL A 106 -19.49 -13.26 -1.73
N VAL A 107 -19.85 -13.29 -0.45
CA VAL A 107 -19.74 -12.13 0.45
C VAL A 107 -18.28 -11.68 0.55
N GLY A 108 -17.33 -12.61 0.74
CA GLY A 108 -15.91 -12.31 0.77
C GLY A 108 -15.44 -11.65 -0.52
N LEU A 109 -15.85 -12.15 -1.68
CA LEU A 109 -15.51 -11.61 -2.99
C LEU A 109 -16.09 -10.19 -3.21
N VAL A 110 -17.33 -9.97 -2.79
CA VAL A 110 -17.98 -8.65 -2.87
C VAL A 110 -17.28 -7.64 -1.96
N LEU A 111 -16.99 -8.01 -0.73
CA LEU A 111 -16.26 -7.15 0.20
C LEU A 111 -14.86 -6.81 -0.33
N TYR A 112 -14.19 -7.80 -0.91
CA TYR A 112 -12.89 -7.61 -1.56
C TYR A 112 -12.97 -6.62 -2.74
N HIS A 113 -13.97 -6.75 -3.62
CA HIS A 113 -14.16 -5.84 -4.76
C HIS A 113 -14.56 -4.41 -4.33
N ARG A 114 -15.12 -4.25 -3.14
CA ARG A 114 -15.46 -2.93 -2.57
C ARG A 114 -14.26 -2.22 -1.93
N GLN A 115 -13.15 -2.92 -1.71
CA GLN A 115 -11.95 -2.27 -1.16
C GLN A 115 -11.34 -1.33 -2.21
N PRO A 116 -11.08 -0.06 -1.86
CA PRO A 116 -10.47 0.87 -2.80
C PRO A 116 -9.08 0.36 -3.19
N ARG A 117 -8.83 0.27 -4.47
CA ARG A 117 -7.52 -0.08 -5.01
C ARG A 117 -6.48 0.95 -4.56
N LEU A 118 -5.19 0.57 -4.55
CA LEU A 118 -4.09 1.47 -4.19
C LEU A 118 -4.17 2.77 -4.99
N GLU A 119 -4.39 2.67 -6.30
CA GLU A 119 -4.58 3.79 -7.21
C GLU A 119 -5.67 4.76 -6.73
N GLN A 120 -6.87 4.25 -6.37
CA GLN A 120 -7.96 5.07 -5.85
C GLN A 120 -7.62 5.75 -4.51
N LYS A 121 -6.82 5.08 -3.66
CA LYS A 121 -6.34 5.68 -2.41
C LYS A 121 -5.35 6.81 -2.68
N LEU A 122 -4.45 6.63 -3.64
CA LEU A 122 -3.50 7.64 -4.06
C LEU A 122 -4.22 8.85 -4.68
N LEU A 123 -5.20 8.63 -5.56
CA LEU A 123 -6.06 9.68 -6.10
C LEU A 123 -6.82 10.42 -4.98
N GLY A 124 -7.35 9.68 -3.99
CA GLY A 124 -8.00 10.27 -2.81
C GLY A 124 -7.08 11.10 -1.93
N MET A 125 -5.76 10.92 -2.04
CA MET A 125 -4.74 11.75 -1.39
C MET A 125 -4.37 12.98 -2.22
N GLY A 126 -5.00 13.17 -3.38
CA GLY A 126 -4.79 14.31 -4.27
C GLY A 126 -3.62 14.15 -5.24
N LEU A 127 -3.16 12.91 -5.45
CA LEU A 127 -2.13 12.58 -6.42
C LEU A 127 -2.72 12.57 -7.86
N PRO A 128 -2.01 13.06 -8.88
CA PRO A 128 -2.43 12.94 -10.26
C PRO A 128 -2.54 11.49 -10.71
N GLU A 129 -3.43 11.22 -11.66
CA GLU A 129 -3.78 9.89 -12.13
C GLU A 129 -2.57 9.10 -12.68
N ASN A 130 -1.74 9.77 -13.49
CA ASN A 130 -0.53 9.16 -14.05
C ASN A 130 0.45 8.67 -12.98
N PHE A 131 0.65 9.42 -11.88
CA PHE A 131 1.51 9.01 -10.77
C PHE A 131 0.87 7.91 -9.93
N ALA A 132 -0.43 8.00 -9.69
CA ALA A 132 -1.16 6.99 -8.93
C ALA A 132 -1.11 5.64 -9.64
N GLU A 133 -1.23 5.61 -10.96
CA GLU A 133 -1.13 4.41 -11.77
C GLU A 133 0.28 3.82 -11.76
N GLU A 134 1.32 4.65 -12.02
CA GLU A 134 2.72 4.22 -12.04
C GLU A 134 3.15 3.61 -10.70
N TRP A 135 2.83 4.28 -9.60
CA TRP A 135 3.15 3.77 -8.28
C TRP A 135 2.34 2.54 -7.90
N ALA A 136 1.08 2.45 -8.32
CA ALA A 136 0.28 1.25 -8.10
C ALA A 136 0.84 0.03 -8.84
N GLN A 137 1.46 0.23 -10.01
CA GLN A 137 2.13 -0.83 -10.76
C GLN A 137 3.47 -1.24 -10.13
N ALA A 138 4.27 -0.28 -9.66
CA ALA A 138 5.58 -0.52 -9.06
C ALA A 138 5.51 -1.06 -7.61
N PHE A 139 4.45 -0.75 -6.86
CA PHE A 139 4.29 -1.09 -5.46
C PHE A 139 4.35 -2.60 -5.13
N PRO A 140 3.89 -3.55 -5.98
CA PRO A 140 4.03 -4.98 -5.71
C PRO A 140 5.47 -5.45 -5.50
N ASP A 141 6.44 -4.75 -6.10
CA ASP A 141 7.87 -5.09 -6.04
C ASP A 141 8.58 -4.45 -4.84
N GLY A 142 7.90 -3.58 -4.09
CA GLY A 142 8.45 -2.86 -2.95
C GLY A 142 7.86 -3.26 -1.60
N PHE A 143 8.50 -2.81 -0.51
CA PHE A 143 8.01 -2.93 0.87
C PHE A 143 7.07 -1.78 1.23
N ALA A 144 7.39 -0.58 0.76
CA ALA A 144 6.67 0.63 1.06
C ALA A 144 6.70 1.61 -0.12
N LEU A 145 5.77 2.55 -0.13
CA LEU A 145 5.83 3.77 -0.91
C LEU A 145 6.11 4.91 0.06
N ALA A 146 7.29 5.51 -0.04
CA ALA A 146 7.70 6.66 0.74
C ALA A 146 7.19 7.94 0.07
N LEU A 147 6.55 8.81 0.83
CA LEU A 147 6.00 10.09 0.37
C LEU A 147 6.42 11.17 1.35
N VAL A 148 6.97 12.26 0.84
CA VAL A 148 7.28 13.45 1.63
C VAL A 148 6.78 14.70 0.93
N THR A 149 6.21 15.64 1.68
CA THR A 149 5.77 16.93 1.15
C THR A 149 6.63 18.03 1.72
N VAL A 150 7.32 18.77 0.85
CA VAL A 150 8.28 19.81 1.21
C VAL A 150 7.99 21.12 0.48
N PRO A 151 8.39 22.27 1.05
CA PRO A 151 8.35 23.55 0.34
C PRO A 151 9.32 23.55 -0.85
N ALA A 152 9.05 24.41 -1.83
CA ALA A 152 9.83 24.50 -3.06
C ALA A 152 11.33 24.73 -2.84
N GLU A 153 11.69 25.35 -1.73
CA GLU A 153 13.07 25.67 -1.37
C GLU A 153 13.91 24.42 -1.07
N LEU A 154 13.28 23.37 -0.52
CA LEU A 154 13.95 22.10 -0.17
C LEU A 154 13.76 21.01 -1.23
N PHE A 155 13.08 21.34 -2.33
CA PHE A 155 12.69 20.34 -3.32
C PHE A 155 13.89 19.60 -3.93
N ASP A 156 14.89 20.34 -4.42
CA ASP A 156 16.04 19.77 -5.12
C ASP A 156 16.90 18.91 -4.17
N GLU A 157 17.14 19.39 -2.95
CA GLU A 157 17.90 18.70 -1.92
C GLU A 157 17.24 17.39 -1.48
N VAL A 158 15.92 17.43 -1.31
CA VAL A 158 15.15 16.24 -0.94
C VAL A 158 15.06 15.24 -2.10
N GLN A 159 14.92 15.72 -3.34
CA GLN A 159 14.96 14.85 -4.51
C GLN A 159 16.33 14.16 -4.65
N GLU A 160 17.40 14.89 -4.41
CA GLU A 160 18.77 14.34 -4.41
C GLU A 160 18.96 13.31 -3.29
N ALA A 161 18.38 13.54 -2.09
CA ALA A 161 18.39 12.55 -1.00
C ALA A 161 17.73 11.23 -1.41
N PHE A 162 16.57 11.28 -2.06
CA PHE A 162 15.90 10.08 -2.59
C PHE A 162 16.77 9.31 -3.58
N LEU A 163 17.44 10.03 -4.50
CA LEU A 163 18.33 9.42 -5.50
C LEU A 163 19.58 8.83 -4.86
N TYR A 164 20.16 9.52 -3.86
CA TYR A 164 21.37 9.10 -3.17
C TYR A 164 21.16 7.77 -2.42
N GLU A 165 20.00 7.60 -1.79
CA GLU A 165 19.64 6.37 -1.09
C GLU A 165 19.16 5.26 -2.06
N GLY A 166 19.35 5.44 -3.35
CA GLY A 166 19.07 4.42 -4.36
C GLY A 166 17.57 4.15 -4.58
N LEU A 167 16.72 5.10 -4.19
CA LEU A 167 15.29 5.03 -4.47
C LEU A 167 15.07 5.38 -5.94
N GLU A 168 14.68 4.38 -6.71
CA GLU A 168 14.50 4.52 -8.16
C GLU A 168 13.37 5.50 -8.48
N THR A 169 13.65 6.42 -9.41
CA THR A 169 12.71 7.38 -9.99
C THR A 169 11.78 8.07 -8.97
N PRO A 170 12.34 8.98 -8.12
CA PRO A 170 11.47 9.79 -7.29
C PRO A 170 10.62 10.69 -8.19
N LEU A 171 9.31 10.46 -8.14
CA LEU A 171 8.35 11.28 -8.87
C LEU A 171 7.93 12.47 -8.00
N ALA A 172 7.94 13.65 -8.57
CA ALA A 172 7.67 14.86 -7.87
C ALA A 172 6.42 15.58 -8.41
N MET A 173 5.59 16.06 -7.50
CA MET A 173 4.37 16.81 -7.83
C MET A 173 4.34 18.15 -7.15
N GLY A 174 4.04 19.18 -7.92
CA GLY A 174 3.81 20.52 -7.38
C GLY A 174 2.36 20.71 -6.93
N ARG A 175 2.17 21.13 -5.68
CA ARG A 175 0.89 21.60 -5.14
C ARG A 175 1.00 23.09 -4.79
N ARG A 176 0.07 23.91 -5.28
CA ARG A 176 -0.03 25.32 -4.87
C ARG A 176 -0.96 25.41 -3.67
N THR A 177 -0.46 25.88 -2.54
CA THR A 177 -1.28 26.25 -1.39
C THR A 177 -1.21 27.77 -1.21
N VAL A 178 -2.35 28.41 -1.16
CA VAL A 178 -2.46 29.86 -0.84
C VAL A 178 -2.65 29.93 0.67
N ILE A 179 -1.70 30.56 1.37
CA ILE A 179 -1.77 30.87 2.80
C ILE A 179 -2.12 32.35 2.98
#